data_0cdf58201e78e5c495932bd35d930376
#
_entry.id   0cdf58201e78e5c495932bd35d930376
#
_cell.length_a   1.000
_cell.length_b   1.000
_cell.length_c   1.000
_cell.angle_alpha   90.00
_cell.angle_beta   90.00
_cell.angle_gamma   90.00
#
_symmetry.space_group_name_H-M   'P 1'
#
loop_
_entity.id
_entity.type
_entity.pdbx_description
1 polymer ?
#
loop_
_entity_poly.entity_id
_entity_poly.type
_entity_poly.pdbx_seq_one_letter_code
_entity_poly.pdbx_strand_id
1 'polypeptide(L)'
;MSTTVPGKTIRDPLWNTIHLDATAVRIVDTPEFQRLRYIRQLGLAHLVYPGATHTRFDHALGVYHLTSVALRHLRDRGGVAPEAWEGEELVPYAGLLHDIGHYAFSHALEELEAEHVPVHHEEVSQRFFASPTLRDALAPLGLSAPDRIHEIISGESGLPLRGLVSGSLDLDKMEYLRRDARFCGVPYGEVDVSRLLQGLALLEDPETGAFEVGVHEKAIAALESLLFAKYQMFRNVYWHHGVRAATGLYKRIVEESVRAGLLDPEELIGPTDEELLHEIGRRAHEDDGEIAERIATRWLPALRHRRLPKRALELTAADLAGRQVEDWAVG
;
A
#
# COMPACT_ATOMS: atom_id res chain seq x y z
N MET A 1 -35.32 -13.86 -3.25
CA MET A 1 -34.41 -15.01 -3.13
C MET A 1 -33.02 -14.46 -2.89
N SER A 2 -32.50 -14.57 -1.68
CA SER A 2 -31.12 -14.16 -1.37
C SER A 2 -30.19 -15.16 -2.05
N THR A 3 -29.56 -14.78 -3.16
CA THR A 3 -28.52 -15.60 -3.78
C THR A 3 -27.28 -15.45 -2.88
N THR A 4 -27.02 -16.46 -2.06
CA THR A 4 -25.76 -16.55 -1.32
C THR A 4 -24.61 -16.61 -2.32
N VAL A 5 -23.76 -15.57 -2.34
CA VAL A 5 -22.53 -15.56 -3.14
C VAL A 5 -21.62 -16.67 -2.60
N PRO A 6 -21.23 -17.67 -3.41
CA PRO A 6 -20.30 -18.69 -2.93
C PRO A 6 -18.89 -18.12 -2.77
N GLY A 7 -18.09 -18.70 -1.89
CA GLY A 7 -16.67 -18.40 -1.82
C GLY A 7 -15.94 -18.73 -3.14
N LYS A 8 -14.82 -18.06 -3.40
CA LYS A 8 -13.99 -18.25 -4.60
C LYS A 8 -12.55 -18.65 -4.22
N THR A 9 -11.91 -19.32 -5.13
CA THR A 9 -10.48 -19.66 -5.02
C THR A 9 -9.71 -18.95 -6.13
N ILE A 10 -8.66 -18.22 -5.76
CA ILE A 10 -7.81 -17.46 -6.68
C ILE A 10 -6.41 -18.07 -6.68
N ARG A 11 -5.80 -18.18 -7.87
CA ARG A 11 -4.38 -18.56 -8.00
C ARG A 11 -3.52 -17.31 -7.90
N ASP A 12 -2.52 -17.38 -7.03
CA ASP A 12 -1.56 -16.31 -6.79
C ASP A 12 -0.13 -16.84 -6.99
N PRO A 13 0.78 -16.09 -7.66
CA PRO A 13 2.13 -16.55 -7.95
C PRO A 13 3.03 -16.67 -6.71
N LEU A 14 2.64 -16.05 -5.58
CA LEU A 14 3.38 -16.06 -4.33
C LEU A 14 2.78 -17.02 -3.29
N TRP A 15 1.45 -16.99 -3.13
CA TRP A 15 0.72 -17.75 -2.11
C TRP A 15 0.02 -18.99 -2.66
N ASN A 16 0.22 -19.30 -3.92
CA ASN A 16 -0.37 -20.42 -4.66
C ASN A 16 -1.90 -20.35 -4.74
N THR A 17 -2.59 -20.47 -3.62
CA THR A 17 -4.06 -20.55 -3.56
C THR A 17 -4.57 -19.66 -2.43
N ILE A 18 -5.35 -18.66 -2.80
CA ILE A 18 -6.05 -17.76 -1.88
C ILE A 18 -7.53 -18.13 -1.90
N HIS A 19 -8.09 -18.40 -0.72
CA HIS A 19 -9.52 -18.70 -0.55
C HIS A 19 -10.22 -17.45 -0.06
N LEU A 20 -11.17 -16.95 -0.84
CA LEU A 20 -12.05 -15.85 -0.47
C LEU A 20 -13.38 -16.43 0.02
N ASP A 21 -13.85 -15.98 1.18
CA ASP A 21 -15.21 -16.24 1.61
C ASP A 21 -16.23 -15.41 0.82
N ALA A 22 -17.51 -15.61 1.10
CA ALA A 22 -18.59 -14.94 0.38
C ALA A 22 -18.53 -13.40 0.51
N THR A 23 -18.17 -12.88 1.68
CA THR A 23 -18.06 -11.43 1.93
C THR A 23 -16.84 -10.84 1.21
N ALA A 24 -15.69 -11.50 1.29
CA ALA A 24 -14.49 -11.08 0.54
C ALA A 24 -14.76 -11.07 -0.98
N VAL A 25 -15.51 -12.02 -1.52
CA VAL A 25 -15.91 -12.01 -2.93
C VAL A 25 -16.75 -10.77 -3.26
N ARG A 26 -17.73 -10.42 -2.40
CA ARG A 26 -18.55 -9.23 -2.59
C ARG A 26 -17.70 -7.95 -2.60
N ILE A 27 -16.75 -7.84 -1.68
CA ILE A 27 -15.81 -6.70 -1.60
C ILE A 27 -14.95 -6.63 -2.86
N VAL A 28 -14.34 -7.74 -3.24
CA VAL A 28 -13.45 -7.82 -4.42
C VAL A 28 -14.18 -7.46 -5.70
N ASP A 29 -15.47 -7.82 -5.83
CA ASP A 29 -16.27 -7.53 -7.03
C ASP A 29 -16.80 -6.07 -7.07
N THR A 30 -16.50 -5.20 -6.07
CA THR A 30 -16.87 -3.78 -6.10
C THR A 30 -15.98 -2.97 -7.06
N PRO A 31 -16.50 -1.92 -7.71
CA PRO A 31 -15.69 -1.04 -8.56
C PRO A 31 -14.51 -0.43 -7.82
N GLU A 32 -14.68 -0.04 -6.55
CA GLU A 32 -13.67 0.56 -5.70
C GLU A 32 -12.48 -0.39 -5.52
N PHE A 33 -12.73 -1.66 -5.26
CA PHE A 33 -11.67 -2.66 -5.11
C PHE A 33 -11.06 -3.05 -6.48
N GLN A 34 -11.88 -3.18 -7.53
CA GLN A 34 -11.39 -3.50 -8.87
C GLN A 34 -10.45 -2.41 -9.43
N ARG A 35 -10.61 -1.14 -9.02
CA ARG A 35 -9.68 -0.05 -9.34
C ARG A 35 -8.23 -0.39 -8.99
N LEU A 36 -8.00 -1.11 -7.89
CA LEU A 36 -6.65 -1.48 -7.44
C LEU A 36 -5.87 -2.33 -8.46
N ARG A 37 -6.54 -2.98 -9.43
CA ARG A 37 -5.88 -3.70 -10.54
C ARG A 37 -5.08 -2.79 -11.46
N TYR A 38 -5.40 -1.53 -11.46
CA TYR A 38 -4.84 -0.51 -12.35
C TYR A 38 -3.95 0.48 -11.60
N ILE A 39 -3.60 0.16 -10.33
CA ILE A 39 -2.62 0.89 -9.52
C ILE A 39 -1.46 -0.05 -9.21
N ARG A 40 -0.28 0.26 -9.75
CA ARG A 40 0.92 -0.54 -9.52
C ARG A 40 1.42 -0.37 -8.09
N GLN A 41 1.74 -1.48 -7.44
CA GLN A 41 2.26 -1.49 -6.06
C GLN A 41 3.51 -0.62 -5.91
N LEU A 42 4.44 -0.72 -6.85
CA LEU A 42 5.72 0.00 -6.85
C LEU A 42 5.73 1.20 -7.81
N GLY A 43 4.57 1.71 -8.21
CA GLY A 43 4.43 2.86 -9.08
C GLY A 43 5.29 2.74 -10.35
N LEU A 44 6.30 3.59 -10.47
CA LEU A 44 7.16 3.68 -11.64
C LEU A 44 8.39 2.76 -11.62
N ALA A 45 8.50 1.88 -10.61
CA ALA A 45 9.64 0.96 -10.50
C ALA A 45 9.79 0.02 -11.71
N HIS A 46 8.69 -0.29 -12.43
CA HIS A 46 8.71 -1.09 -13.66
C HIS A 46 9.57 -0.49 -14.77
N LEU A 47 9.86 0.80 -14.74
CA LEU A 47 10.80 1.44 -15.67
C LEU A 47 12.27 1.05 -15.42
N VAL A 48 12.57 0.46 -14.27
CA VAL A 48 13.90 -0.03 -13.88
C VAL A 48 13.89 -1.55 -13.72
N TYR A 49 12.87 -2.09 -13.08
CA TYR A 49 12.63 -3.52 -12.86
C TYR A 49 11.44 -3.96 -13.72
N PRO A 50 11.63 -4.42 -14.96
CA PRO A 50 10.52 -4.64 -15.90
C PRO A 50 9.43 -5.60 -15.39
N GLY A 51 9.79 -6.51 -14.48
CA GLY A 51 8.84 -7.42 -13.82
C GLY A 51 8.00 -6.79 -12.71
N ALA A 52 8.33 -5.57 -12.24
CA ALA A 52 7.62 -4.89 -11.16
C ALA A 52 6.29 -4.28 -11.65
N THR A 53 5.39 -5.14 -12.14
CA THR A 53 4.10 -4.77 -12.72
C THR A 53 2.90 -5.24 -11.88
N HIS A 54 3.14 -5.89 -10.75
CA HIS A 54 2.10 -6.30 -9.81
C HIS A 54 1.38 -5.09 -9.23
N THR A 55 0.15 -5.31 -8.83
CA THR A 55 -0.79 -4.26 -8.50
C THR A 55 -1.16 -4.30 -7.02
N ARG A 56 -1.77 -3.22 -6.52
CA ARG A 56 -2.34 -3.20 -5.18
C ARG A 56 -3.46 -4.22 -4.99
N PHE A 57 -4.12 -4.60 -6.07
CA PHE A 57 -5.09 -5.69 -6.05
C PHE A 57 -4.45 -7.02 -5.64
N ASP A 58 -3.32 -7.38 -6.25
CA ASP A 58 -2.60 -8.63 -5.97
C ASP A 58 -2.09 -8.64 -4.52
N HIS A 59 -1.54 -7.50 -4.09
CA HIS A 59 -1.05 -7.29 -2.73
C HIS A 59 -2.17 -7.40 -1.69
N ALA A 60 -3.28 -6.70 -1.86
CA ALA A 60 -4.41 -6.71 -0.95
C ALA A 60 -4.99 -8.13 -0.76
N LEU A 61 -5.08 -8.93 -1.83
CA LEU A 61 -5.45 -10.34 -1.73
C LEU A 61 -4.43 -11.15 -0.91
N GLY A 62 -3.15 -10.86 -1.06
CA GLY A 62 -2.08 -11.49 -0.28
C GLY A 62 -2.18 -11.16 1.21
N VAL A 63 -2.44 -9.90 1.56
CA VAL A 63 -2.63 -9.48 2.97
C VAL A 63 -3.88 -10.13 3.58
N TYR A 64 -5.00 -10.18 2.84
CA TYR A 64 -6.19 -10.93 3.26
C TYR A 64 -5.87 -12.40 3.56
N HIS A 65 -5.09 -13.04 2.68
CA HIS A 65 -4.66 -14.43 2.88
C HIS A 65 -3.82 -14.57 4.15
N LEU A 66 -2.81 -13.73 4.34
CA LEU A 66 -1.92 -13.79 5.48
C LEU A 66 -2.65 -13.53 6.81
N THR A 67 -3.57 -12.55 6.86
CA THR A 67 -4.38 -12.27 8.05
C THR A 67 -5.25 -13.47 8.41
N SER A 68 -5.87 -14.11 7.42
CA SER A 68 -6.67 -15.32 7.61
C SER A 68 -5.83 -16.50 8.11
N VAL A 69 -4.59 -16.64 7.63
CA VAL A 69 -3.66 -17.70 8.09
C VAL A 69 -3.18 -17.40 9.51
N ALA A 70 -2.82 -16.15 9.80
CA ALA A 70 -2.34 -15.72 11.12
C ALA A 70 -3.40 -15.98 12.21
N LEU A 71 -4.65 -15.62 11.96
CA LEU A 71 -5.75 -15.86 12.90
C LEU A 71 -5.93 -17.36 13.18
N ARG A 72 -5.85 -18.24 12.17
CA ARG A 72 -5.90 -19.69 12.39
C ARG A 72 -4.74 -20.16 13.27
N HIS A 73 -3.51 -19.73 12.99
CA HIS A 73 -2.35 -20.12 13.79
C HIS A 73 -2.45 -19.64 15.25
N LEU A 74 -2.94 -18.44 15.48
CA LEU A 74 -3.16 -17.91 16.82
C LEU A 74 -4.24 -18.72 17.56
N ARG A 75 -5.34 -19.08 16.91
CA ARG A 75 -6.40 -19.93 17.48
C ARG A 75 -5.93 -21.34 17.80
N ASP A 76 -5.23 -21.98 16.87
CA ASP A 76 -4.73 -23.35 17.02
C ASP A 76 -3.73 -23.47 18.18
N ARG A 77 -3.03 -22.40 18.50
CA ARG A 77 -2.09 -22.35 19.62
C ARG A 77 -2.81 -22.35 20.98
N GLY A 78 -4.00 -21.75 21.05
CA GLY A 78 -4.78 -21.65 22.28
C GLY A 78 -4.12 -20.77 23.37
N GLY A 79 -4.70 -20.78 24.55
CA GLY A 79 -4.16 -20.09 25.73
C GLY A 79 -4.36 -18.58 25.76
N VAL A 80 -5.16 -18.04 24.86
CA VAL A 80 -5.48 -16.61 24.78
C VAL A 80 -6.87 -16.36 25.38
N ALA A 81 -7.00 -15.32 26.20
CA ALA A 81 -8.25 -14.94 26.83
C ALA A 81 -9.33 -14.59 25.78
N PRO A 82 -10.63 -14.89 26.04
CA PRO A 82 -11.70 -14.62 25.09
C PRO A 82 -11.79 -13.16 24.66
N GLU A 83 -11.46 -12.22 25.52
CA GLU A 83 -11.49 -10.77 25.27
C GLU A 83 -10.49 -10.33 24.21
N ALA A 84 -9.38 -11.05 24.07
CA ALA A 84 -8.35 -10.78 23.07
C ALA A 84 -8.79 -11.10 21.63
N TRP A 85 -9.94 -11.77 21.46
CA TRP A 85 -10.52 -12.13 20.15
C TRP A 85 -11.63 -11.17 19.70
N GLU A 86 -11.88 -10.11 20.46
CA GLU A 86 -12.87 -9.13 20.02
C GLU A 86 -12.52 -8.56 18.65
N GLY A 87 -13.49 -8.55 17.73
CA GLY A 87 -13.36 -7.97 16.40
C GLY A 87 -12.49 -8.77 15.44
N GLU A 88 -12.07 -9.98 15.80
CA GLU A 88 -11.22 -10.82 14.94
C GLU A 88 -11.81 -11.08 13.54
N GLU A 89 -13.15 -11.14 13.47
CA GLU A 89 -13.88 -11.35 12.22
C GLU A 89 -13.68 -10.23 11.21
N LEU A 90 -13.26 -9.03 11.65
CA LEU A 90 -13.04 -7.86 10.80
C LEU A 90 -11.60 -7.78 10.27
N VAL A 91 -10.64 -8.40 10.95
CA VAL A 91 -9.21 -8.28 10.64
C VAL A 91 -8.85 -8.72 9.21
N PRO A 92 -9.35 -9.84 8.67
CA PRO A 92 -9.07 -10.20 7.29
C PRO A 92 -9.56 -9.17 6.28
N TYR A 93 -10.72 -8.56 6.53
CA TYR A 93 -11.28 -7.52 5.65
C TYR A 93 -10.56 -6.18 5.81
N ALA A 94 -10.05 -5.87 6.98
CA ALA A 94 -9.14 -4.75 7.17
C ALA A 94 -7.85 -4.95 6.35
N GLY A 95 -7.26 -6.16 6.39
CA GLY A 95 -6.15 -6.52 5.53
C GLY A 95 -6.47 -6.49 4.03
N LEU A 96 -7.72 -6.80 3.64
CA LEU A 96 -8.17 -6.70 2.24
C LEU A 96 -8.31 -5.25 1.77
N LEU A 97 -8.74 -4.35 2.65
CA LEU A 97 -9.15 -2.99 2.31
C LEU A 97 -8.12 -1.91 2.69
N HIS A 98 -6.99 -2.28 3.34
CA HIS A 98 -6.03 -1.29 3.87
C HIS A 98 -5.52 -0.31 2.80
N ASP A 99 -5.38 -0.76 1.58
CA ASP A 99 -4.87 0.00 0.44
C ASP A 99 -5.94 0.67 -0.44
N ILE A 100 -7.23 0.63 -0.05
CA ILE A 100 -8.33 1.10 -0.89
C ILE A 100 -8.23 2.58 -1.25
N GLY A 101 -7.62 3.40 -0.39
CA GLY A 101 -7.46 4.84 -0.54
C GLY A 101 -6.28 5.30 -1.38
N HIS A 102 -5.42 4.40 -1.86
CA HIS A 102 -4.21 4.82 -2.56
C HIS A 102 -4.46 5.58 -3.86
N TYR A 103 -3.60 6.59 -4.07
CA TYR A 103 -3.50 7.38 -5.30
C TYR A 103 -2.87 6.59 -6.46
N ALA A 104 -2.99 7.13 -7.66
CA ALA A 104 -2.22 6.69 -8.82
C ALA A 104 -0.71 6.74 -8.52
N PHE A 105 0.02 5.70 -8.95
CA PHE A 105 1.45 5.50 -8.67
C PHE A 105 1.81 5.45 -7.18
N SER A 106 0.86 5.03 -6.35
CA SER A 106 1.06 4.72 -4.93
C SER A 106 1.57 5.91 -4.11
N HIS A 107 2.60 5.72 -3.30
CA HIS A 107 3.15 6.73 -2.38
C HIS A 107 3.83 7.93 -3.06
N ALA A 108 3.93 7.96 -4.39
CA ALA A 108 4.65 9.04 -5.07
C ALA A 108 4.08 10.43 -4.77
N LEU A 109 2.76 10.54 -4.66
CA LEU A 109 2.07 11.81 -4.38
C LEU A 109 2.12 12.22 -2.91
N GLU A 110 2.22 11.28 -1.98
CA GLU A 110 2.26 11.56 -0.53
C GLU A 110 3.53 12.31 -0.10
N GLU A 111 4.54 12.36 -0.96
CA GLU A 111 5.75 13.15 -0.75
C GLU A 111 5.60 14.61 -1.23
N LEU A 112 4.45 15.00 -1.81
CA LEU A 112 4.16 16.38 -2.19
C LEU A 112 3.65 17.18 -0.99
N GLU A 113 3.75 18.50 -1.08
CA GLU A 113 3.20 19.40 -0.07
C GLU A 113 1.67 19.33 -0.02
N ALA A 114 1.08 19.56 1.16
CA ALA A 114 -0.36 19.45 1.40
C ALA A 114 -1.22 20.40 0.53
N GLU A 115 -0.64 21.45 -0.03
CA GLU A 115 -1.32 22.32 -1.00
C GLU A 115 -1.56 21.66 -2.36
N HIS A 116 -0.83 20.58 -2.68
CA HIS A 116 -0.89 19.88 -3.96
C HIS A 116 -1.59 18.51 -3.87
N VAL A 117 -1.74 17.97 -2.68
CA VAL A 117 -2.40 16.69 -2.43
C VAL A 117 -3.37 16.85 -1.26
N PRO A 118 -4.64 16.49 -1.41
CA PRO A 118 -5.67 16.88 -0.43
C PRO A 118 -5.44 16.27 0.95
N VAL A 119 -5.09 14.98 1.05
CA VAL A 119 -4.98 14.26 2.32
C VAL A 119 -4.13 12.99 2.18
N HIS A 120 -3.72 12.36 3.29
CA HIS A 120 -3.08 11.05 3.29
C HIS A 120 -4.05 9.95 2.83
N HIS A 121 -3.51 8.87 2.23
CA HIS A 121 -4.32 7.77 1.69
C HIS A 121 -5.22 7.10 2.75
N GLU A 122 -4.82 7.10 4.02
CA GLU A 122 -5.65 6.60 5.12
C GLU A 122 -6.95 7.42 5.29
N GLU A 123 -6.87 8.75 5.18
CA GLU A 123 -8.03 9.63 5.20
C GLU A 123 -8.85 9.53 3.90
N VAL A 124 -8.18 9.36 2.76
CA VAL A 124 -8.84 9.10 1.47
C VAL A 124 -9.66 7.82 1.54
N SER A 125 -9.21 6.81 2.27
CA SER A 125 -9.92 5.54 2.42
C SER A 125 -11.35 5.73 2.96
N GLN A 126 -11.60 6.71 3.84
CA GLN A 126 -12.94 7.03 4.36
C GLN A 126 -13.95 7.33 3.25
N ARG A 127 -13.50 8.00 2.17
CA ARG A 127 -14.37 8.32 1.02
C ARG A 127 -14.83 7.06 0.30
N PHE A 128 -13.94 6.07 0.19
CA PHE A 128 -14.28 4.77 -0.39
C PHE A 128 -15.20 3.97 0.53
N PHE A 129 -14.96 3.98 1.85
CA PHE A 129 -15.86 3.36 2.83
C PHE A 129 -17.25 4.01 2.88
N ALA A 130 -17.39 5.27 2.46
CA ALA A 130 -18.67 5.94 2.33
C ALA A 130 -19.46 5.50 1.08
N SER A 131 -18.82 4.83 0.11
CA SER A 131 -19.46 4.35 -1.11
C SER A 131 -20.62 3.39 -0.82
N PRO A 132 -21.78 3.57 -1.46
CA PRO A 132 -22.92 2.65 -1.31
C PRO A 132 -22.58 1.21 -1.71
N THR A 133 -21.78 1.01 -2.76
CA THR A 133 -21.39 -0.32 -3.26
C THR A 133 -20.52 -1.07 -2.27
N LEU A 134 -19.53 -0.40 -1.69
CA LEU A 134 -18.67 -1.01 -0.68
C LEU A 134 -19.43 -1.27 0.64
N ARG A 135 -20.28 -0.33 1.07
CA ARG A 135 -21.15 -0.52 2.25
C ARG A 135 -22.10 -1.71 2.09
N ASP A 136 -22.70 -1.88 0.91
CA ASP A 136 -23.54 -3.06 0.63
C ASP A 136 -22.72 -4.36 0.64
N ALA A 137 -21.50 -4.35 0.12
CA ALA A 137 -20.62 -5.50 0.17
C ALA A 137 -20.24 -5.90 1.61
N LEU A 138 -20.07 -4.91 2.50
CA LEU A 138 -19.73 -5.10 3.91
C LEU A 138 -20.95 -5.38 4.81
N ALA A 139 -22.17 -5.20 4.33
CA ALA A 139 -23.40 -5.36 5.12
C ALA A 139 -23.52 -6.71 5.87
N PRO A 140 -23.04 -7.86 5.37
CA PRO A 140 -23.05 -9.12 6.12
C PRO A 140 -22.25 -9.09 7.43
N LEU A 141 -21.31 -8.16 7.60
CA LEU A 141 -20.48 -8.00 8.81
C LEU A 141 -21.12 -7.06 9.85
N GLY A 142 -22.26 -6.45 9.51
CA GLY A 142 -22.97 -5.52 10.39
C GLY A 142 -22.83 -4.05 9.99
N LEU A 143 -23.73 -3.20 10.48
CA LEU A 143 -23.81 -1.80 10.09
C LEU A 143 -22.59 -0.96 10.48
N SER A 144 -21.92 -1.30 11.58
CA SER A 144 -20.71 -0.62 12.05
C SER A 144 -19.40 -1.16 11.45
N ALA A 145 -19.48 -2.23 10.63
CA ALA A 145 -18.28 -2.86 10.10
C ALA A 145 -17.40 -1.91 9.26
N PRO A 146 -17.93 -1.05 8.38
CA PRO A 146 -17.11 -0.11 7.63
C PRO A 146 -16.25 0.79 8.53
N ASP A 147 -16.85 1.37 9.55
CA ASP A 147 -16.16 2.30 10.46
C ASP A 147 -15.11 1.54 11.31
N ARG A 148 -15.47 0.38 11.88
CA ARG A 148 -14.54 -0.46 12.66
C ARG A 148 -13.37 -1.00 11.82
N ILE A 149 -13.60 -1.36 10.58
CA ILE A 149 -12.53 -1.78 9.65
C ILE A 149 -11.59 -0.60 9.38
N HIS A 150 -12.13 0.59 9.15
CA HIS A 150 -11.33 1.79 8.97
C HIS A 150 -10.48 2.11 10.22
N GLU A 151 -11.04 2.02 11.42
CA GLU A 151 -10.29 2.18 12.68
C GLU A 151 -9.15 1.16 12.85
N ILE A 152 -9.33 -0.08 12.37
CA ILE A 152 -8.24 -1.08 12.34
C ILE A 152 -7.13 -0.65 11.38
N ILE A 153 -7.49 -0.15 10.20
CA ILE A 153 -6.54 0.30 9.16
C ILE A 153 -5.75 1.52 9.63
N SER A 154 -6.42 2.53 10.19
CA SER A 154 -5.79 3.76 10.70
C SER A 154 -4.98 3.56 12.00
N GLY A 155 -5.09 2.38 12.62
CA GLY A 155 -4.45 2.09 13.91
C GLY A 155 -5.12 2.74 15.12
N GLU A 156 -6.30 3.35 14.95
CA GLU A 156 -7.08 4.00 16.03
C GLU A 156 -7.91 2.99 16.85
N SER A 157 -8.11 1.80 16.32
CA SER A 157 -8.86 0.74 16.99
C SER A 157 -8.18 0.30 18.29
N GLY A 158 -8.98 0.12 19.36
CA GLY A 158 -8.55 -0.53 20.60
C GLY A 158 -8.47 -2.06 20.53
N LEU A 159 -8.77 -2.67 19.39
CA LEU A 159 -8.82 -4.12 19.24
C LEU A 159 -7.42 -4.75 19.31
N PRO A 160 -7.24 -5.84 20.10
CA PRO A 160 -5.94 -6.49 20.29
C PRO A 160 -5.28 -6.95 18.97
N LEU A 161 -6.09 -7.43 18.03
CA LEU A 161 -5.62 -8.01 16.77
C LEU A 161 -5.37 -6.97 15.66
N ARG A 162 -5.64 -5.67 15.91
CA ARG A 162 -5.33 -4.60 14.94
C ARG A 162 -3.88 -4.61 14.48
N GLY A 163 -2.96 -5.01 15.39
CA GLY A 163 -1.53 -5.10 15.10
C GLY A 163 -1.15 -6.05 13.96
N LEU A 164 -2.06 -6.93 13.52
CA LEU A 164 -1.87 -7.75 12.32
C LEU A 164 -1.96 -6.93 11.02
N VAL A 165 -2.63 -5.76 11.05
CA VAL A 165 -2.82 -4.88 9.89
C VAL A 165 -2.05 -3.58 10.04
N SER A 166 -2.14 -2.91 11.20
CA SER A 166 -1.54 -1.59 11.45
C SER A 166 -0.53 -1.60 12.61
N GLY A 167 0.28 -2.63 12.69
CA GLY A 167 1.31 -2.80 13.73
C GLY A 167 2.74 -2.61 13.23
N SER A 168 3.69 -2.65 14.18
CA SER A 168 5.12 -2.66 13.84
C SER A 168 5.53 -3.92 13.08
N LEU A 169 4.85 -5.04 13.36
CA LEU A 169 5.03 -6.34 12.71
C LEU A 169 3.72 -6.75 12.02
N ASP A 170 3.26 -5.95 11.10
CA ASP A 170 2.05 -6.24 10.35
C ASP A 170 2.29 -7.21 9.18
N LEU A 171 1.21 -7.81 8.74
CA LEU A 171 1.22 -8.77 7.65
C LEU A 171 1.34 -8.11 6.28
N ASP A 172 1.05 -6.81 6.20
CA ASP A 172 1.32 -5.96 5.05
C ASP A 172 2.81 -6.01 4.70
N LYS A 173 3.70 -5.73 5.67
CA LYS A 173 5.16 -5.78 5.48
C LYS A 173 5.66 -7.17 5.05
N MET A 174 5.11 -8.23 5.63
CA MET A 174 5.46 -9.60 5.26
C MET A 174 5.05 -9.93 3.82
N GLU A 175 3.94 -9.39 3.38
CA GLU A 175 3.40 -9.59 2.04
C GLU A 175 4.18 -8.82 1.00
N TYR A 176 4.26 -7.47 1.14
CA TYR A 176 4.86 -6.67 0.08
C TYR A 176 6.35 -6.93 -0.10
N LEU A 177 7.13 -7.12 0.98
CA LEU A 177 8.56 -7.38 0.84
C LEU A 177 8.83 -8.61 -0.03
N ARG A 178 8.04 -9.64 0.16
CA ARG A 178 8.18 -10.88 -0.57
C ARG A 178 7.66 -10.75 -2.01
N ARG A 179 6.52 -10.07 -2.21
CA ARG A 179 5.93 -9.83 -3.53
C ARG A 179 6.81 -8.93 -4.36
N ASP A 180 7.25 -7.82 -3.81
CA ASP A 180 8.10 -6.85 -4.49
C ASP A 180 9.42 -7.48 -4.95
N ALA A 181 10.09 -8.21 -4.05
CA ALA A 181 11.33 -8.92 -4.39
C ALA A 181 11.12 -9.93 -5.52
N ARG A 182 10.02 -10.70 -5.46
CA ARG A 182 9.66 -11.67 -6.49
C ARG A 182 9.48 -11.03 -7.85
N PHE A 183 8.69 -9.96 -7.90
CA PHE A 183 8.36 -9.27 -9.15
C PHE A 183 9.50 -8.38 -9.66
N CYS A 184 10.31 -7.79 -8.77
CA CYS A 184 11.55 -7.11 -9.18
C CYS A 184 12.65 -8.08 -9.63
N GLY A 185 12.53 -9.38 -9.33
CA GLY A 185 13.56 -10.38 -9.66
C GLY A 185 14.83 -10.22 -8.82
N VAL A 186 14.71 -9.78 -7.57
CA VAL A 186 15.83 -9.57 -6.64
C VAL A 186 15.75 -10.53 -5.45
N PRO A 187 16.89 -10.96 -4.85
CA PRO A 187 16.90 -11.94 -3.76
C PRO A 187 16.62 -11.35 -2.37
N TYR A 188 16.41 -10.04 -2.27
CA TYR A 188 16.42 -9.32 -0.98
C TYR A 188 15.19 -9.56 -0.09
N GLY A 189 14.06 -10.01 -0.65
CA GLY A 189 12.81 -10.24 0.07
C GLY A 189 12.57 -11.73 0.41
N GLU A 190 13.56 -12.57 0.38
CA GLU A 190 13.44 -13.97 0.81
C GLU A 190 13.32 -14.05 2.34
N VAL A 191 12.08 -14.02 2.81
CA VAL A 191 11.72 -14.05 4.24
C VAL A 191 10.94 -15.32 4.53
N ASP A 192 11.26 -15.99 5.65
CA ASP A 192 10.50 -17.14 6.13
C ASP A 192 9.19 -16.69 6.81
N VAL A 193 8.23 -16.28 5.98
CA VAL A 193 6.90 -15.86 6.44
C VAL A 193 6.18 -16.98 7.18
N SER A 194 6.36 -18.23 6.78
CA SER A 194 5.74 -19.38 7.47
C SER A 194 6.21 -19.46 8.91
N ARG A 195 7.50 -19.27 9.15
CA ARG A 195 8.08 -19.27 10.50
C ARG A 195 7.60 -18.09 11.34
N LEU A 196 7.47 -16.91 10.73
CA LEU A 196 6.92 -15.72 11.40
C LEU A 196 5.46 -15.96 11.80
N LEU A 197 4.60 -16.41 10.89
CA LEU A 197 3.19 -16.70 11.17
C LEU A 197 3.05 -17.74 12.30
N GLN A 198 3.84 -18.80 12.27
CA GLN A 198 3.88 -19.78 13.37
C GLN A 198 4.42 -19.19 14.68
N GLY A 199 5.20 -18.14 14.60
CA GLY A 199 5.77 -17.45 15.76
C GLY A 199 4.88 -16.36 16.34
N LEU A 200 3.83 -15.93 15.66
CA LEU A 200 2.91 -14.91 16.16
C LEU A 200 2.28 -15.33 17.49
N ALA A 201 2.14 -14.39 18.40
CA ALA A 201 1.51 -14.56 19.69
C ALA A 201 0.73 -13.31 20.07
N LEU A 202 -0.36 -13.47 20.82
CA LEU A 202 -0.98 -12.38 21.56
C LEU A 202 -0.33 -12.33 22.93
N LEU A 203 0.26 -11.20 23.25
CA LEU A 203 0.98 -10.98 24.50
C LEU A 203 0.23 -9.95 25.31
N GLU A 204 0.06 -10.22 26.59
CA GLU A 204 -0.50 -9.25 27.55
C GLU A 204 0.65 -8.34 28.04
N ASP A 205 0.48 -7.04 27.87
CA ASP A 205 1.38 -6.05 28.45
C ASP A 205 1.23 -6.06 29.97
N PRO A 206 2.27 -6.35 30.74
CA PRO A 206 2.19 -6.47 32.18
C PRO A 206 1.89 -5.13 32.91
N GLU A 207 2.11 -3.99 32.24
CA GLU A 207 1.86 -2.67 32.84
C GLU A 207 0.43 -2.19 32.58
N THR A 208 -0.10 -2.46 31.40
CA THR A 208 -1.41 -1.93 30.96
C THR A 208 -2.52 -2.99 30.96
N GLY A 209 -2.17 -4.27 30.95
CA GLY A 209 -3.08 -5.40 30.73
C GLY A 209 -3.63 -5.48 29.31
N ALA A 210 -3.16 -4.64 28.40
CA ALA A 210 -3.57 -4.67 27.00
C ALA A 210 -2.94 -5.85 26.25
N PHE A 211 -3.72 -6.45 25.34
CA PHE A 211 -3.19 -7.49 24.46
C PHE A 211 -2.62 -6.87 23.19
N GLU A 212 -1.42 -7.29 22.82
CA GLU A 212 -0.75 -6.87 21.60
C GLU A 212 -0.23 -8.06 20.80
N VAL A 213 -0.13 -7.88 19.47
CA VAL A 213 0.49 -8.86 18.57
C VAL A 213 2.01 -8.77 18.70
N GLY A 214 2.62 -9.87 19.06
CA GLY A 214 4.06 -10.01 19.15
C GLY A 214 4.56 -11.31 18.53
N VAL A 215 5.83 -11.60 18.70
CA VAL A 215 6.46 -12.86 18.24
C VAL A 215 7.09 -13.62 19.39
N HIS A 216 6.92 -14.93 19.35
CA HIS A 216 7.58 -15.84 20.27
C HIS A 216 9.10 -15.86 19.99
N GLU A 217 9.91 -16.04 21.04
CA GLU A 217 11.39 -16.10 20.98
C GLU A 217 11.93 -16.98 19.83
N LYS A 218 11.29 -18.12 19.59
CA LYS A 218 11.68 -19.06 18.51
C LYS A 218 11.55 -18.48 17.08
N ALA A 219 10.88 -17.35 16.89
CA ALA A 219 10.71 -16.68 15.61
C ALA A 219 11.56 -15.41 15.45
N ILE A 220 12.37 -15.05 16.47
CA ILE A 220 13.22 -13.84 16.44
C ILE A 220 14.13 -13.83 15.21
N ALA A 221 14.79 -14.94 14.90
CA ALA A 221 15.67 -15.00 13.73
C ALA A 221 14.94 -14.74 12.40
N ALA A 222 13.67 -15.15 12.28
CA ALA A 222 12.86 -14.85 11.11
C ALA A 222 12.42 -13.36 11.08
N LEU A 223 12.19 -12.78 12.27
CA LEU A 223 11.93 -11.33 12.40
C LEU A 223 13.14 -10.49 12.01
N GLU A 224 14.34 -10.85 12.48
CA GLU A 224 15.59 -10.18 12.09
C GLU A 224 15.80 -10.26 10.57
N SER A 225 15.49 -11.41 9.95
CA SER A 225 15.54 -11.57 8.50
C SER A 225 14.56 -10.67 7.78
N LEU A 226 13.34 -10.49 8.30
CA LEU A 226 12.33 -9.55 7.78
C LEU A 226 12.83 -8.10 7.82
N LEU A 227 13.38 -7.68 8.95
CA LEU A 227 13.92 -6.32 9.12
C LEU A 227 15.10 -6.06 8.18
N PHE A 228 15.97 -7.04 8.01
CA PHE A 228 17.09 -6.96 7.08
C PHE A 228 16.63 -6.94 5.61
N ALA A 229 15.63 -7.75 5.26
CA ALA A 229 15.00 -7.72 3.95
C ALA A 229 14.39 -6.35 3.66
N LYS A 230 13.67 -5.75 4.62
CA LYS A 230 13.13 -4.39 4.50
C LYS A 230 14.22 -3.37 4.21
N TYR A 231 15.33 -3.40 4.97
CA TYR A 231 16.47 -2.51 4.74
C TYR A 231 17.06 -2.67 3.33
N GLN A 232 17.27 -3.91 2.88
CA GLN A 232 17.83 -4.18 1.56
C GLN A 232 16.90 -3.76 0.42
N MET A 233 15.60 -4.05 0.52
CA MET A 233 14.60 -3.64 -0.46
C MET A 233 14.51 -2.13 -0.54
N PHE A 234 14.50 -1.44 0.61
CA PHE A 234 14.48 0.01 0.67
C PHE A 234 15.67 0.60 -0.08
N ARG A 235 16.89 0.16 0.25
CA ARG A 235 18.13 0.68 -0.33
C ARG A 235 18.28 0.39 -1.82
N ASN A 236 17.95 -0.82 -2.25
CA ASN A 236 18.29 -1.30 -3.60
C ASN A 236 17.12 -1.17 -4.59
N VAL A 237 15.87 -1.21 -4.14
CA VAL A 237 14.69 -1.17 -5.01
C VAL A 237 13.96 0.16 -4.87
N TYR A 238 13.43 0.48 -3.68
CA TYR A 238 12.57 1.66 -3.51
C TYR A 238 13.34 2.97 -3.68
N TRP A 239 14.58 3.02 -3.20
CA TRP A 239 15.47 4.17 -3.36
C TRP A 239 16.47 4.05 -4.50
N HIS A 240 16.25 3.11 -5.42
CA HIS A 240 17.08 3.04 -6.61
C HIS A 240 17.00 4.35 -7.40
N HIS A 241 18.17 4.94 -7.74
CA HIS A 241 18.24 6.27 -8.35
C HIS A 241 17.37 6.42 -9.61
N GLY A 242 17.25 5.39 -10.45
CA GLY A 242 16.39 5.42 -11.63
C GLY A 242 14.90 5.42 -11.29
N VAL A 243 14.49 4.70 -10.23
CA VAL A 243 13.11 4.73 -9.72
C VAL A 243 12.80 6.12 -9.17
N ARG A 244 13.69 6.67 -8.34
CA ARG A 244 13.54 8.02 -7.77
C ARG A 244 13.51 9.11 -8.86
N ALA A 245 14.31 8.98 -9.94
CA ALA A 245 14.27 9.90 -11.06
C ALA A 245 12.92 9.87 -11.81
N ALA A 246 12.32 8.67 -11.99
CA ALA A 246 11.00 8.55 -12.59
C ALA A 246 9.90 9.12 -11.67
N THR A 247 9.96 8.80 -10.37
CA THR A 247 9.04 9.33 -9.36
C THR A 247 9.14 10.84 -9.26
N GLY A 248 10.34 11.42 -9.23
CA GLY A 248 10.54 12.87 -9.20
C GLY A 248 9.99 13.59 -10.44
N LEU A 249 10.14 12.97 -11.62
CA LEU A 249 9.55 13.51 -12.85
C LEU A 249 8.01 13.46 -12.80
N TYR A 250 7.43 12.35 -12.31
CA TYR A 250 6.00 12.24 -12.13
C TYR A 250 5.44 13.26 -11.13
N LYS A 251 6.09 13.39 -9.96
CA LYS A 251 5.75 14.40 -8.96
C LYS A 251 5.72 15.80 -9.56
N ARG A 252 6.77 16.14 -10.32
CA ARG A 252 6.86 17.44 -11.01
C ARG A 252 5.71 17.64 -12.01
N ILE A 253 5.32 16.61 -12.76
CA ILE A 253 4.18 16.70 -13.68
C ILE A 253 2.89 17.00 -12.91
N VAL A 254 2.61 16.28 -11.81
CA VAL A 254 1.38 16.49 -11.03
C VAL A 254 1.40 17.85 -10.35
N GLU A 255 2.46 18.21 -9.64
CA GLU A 255 2.63 19.49 -8.96
C GLU A 255 2.40 20.68 -9.89
N GLU A 256 3.06 20.67 -11.05
CA GLU A 256 2.92 21.74 -12.04
C GLU A 256 1.55 21.74 -12.70
N SER A 257 0.90 20.59 -12.85
CA SER A 257 -0.47 20.51 -13.33
C SER A 257 -1.46 21.16 -12.36
N VAL A 258 -1.26 20.95 -11.06
CA VAL A 258 -2.09 21.60 -10.02
C VAL A 258 -1.80 23.11 -9.98
N ARG A 259 -0.55 23.53 -9.96
CA ARG A 259 -0.15 24.95 -9.93
C ARG A 259 -0.65 25.72 -11.16
N ALA A 260 -0.67 25.10 -12.31
CA ALA A 260 -1.19 25.71 -13.54
C ALA A 260 -2.73 25.66 -13.65
N GLY A 261 -3.43 25.09 -12.68
CA GLY A 261 -4.89 24.94 -12.71
C GLY A 261 -5.39 23.90 -13.72
N LEU A 262 -4.52 23.03 -14.23
CA LEU A 262 -4.90 21.93 -15.11
C LEU A 262 -5.59 20.79 -14.36
N LEU A 263 -5.32 20.64 -13.05
CA LEU A 263 -5.95 19.69 -12.16
C LEU A 263 -6.34 20.37 -10.85
N ASP A 264 -7.50 19.99 -10.31
CA ASP A 264 -7.81 20.23 -8.91
C ASP A 264 -7.19 19.12 -8.06
N PRO A 265 -6.60 19.42 -6.87
CA PRO A 265 -6.12 18.40 -5.94
C PRO A 265 -7.11 17.27 -5.66
N GLU A 266 -8.41 17.58 -5.54
CA GLU A 266 -9.46 16.59 -5.30
C GLU A 266 -9.62 15.58 -6.46
N GLU A 267 -9.23 15.93 -7.67
CA GLU A 267 -9.28 15.06 -8.85
C GLU A 267 -8.13 14.00 -8.85
N LEU A 268 -7.19 14.10 -7.91
CA LEU A 268 -6.19 13.07 -7.70
C LEU A 268 -6.78 11.82 -7.01
N ILE A 269 -7.95 11.97 -6.36
CA ILE A 269 -8.63 10.87 -5.66
C ILE A 269 -9.49 10.10 -6.66
N GLY A 270 -9.21 8.83 -6.82
CA GLY A 270 -10.02 7.91 -7.63
C GLY A 270 -9.41 7.46 -8.95
N PRO A 271 -8.68 8.29 -9.73
CA PRO A 271 -8.05 7.82 -10.96
C PRO A 271 -7.07 6.67 -10.73
N THR A 272 -6.91 5.84 -11.75
CA THR A 272 -5.85 4.84 -11.86
C THR A 272 -4.58 5.45 -12.45
N ASP A 273 -3.48 4.69 -12.50
CA ASP A 273 -2.18 5.16 -12.99
C ASP A 273 -2.28 5.78 -14.39
N GLU A 274 -2.88 5.07 -15.32
CA GLU A 274 -2.95 5.52 -16.72
C GLU A 274 -4.08 6.55 -16.95
N GLU A 275 -5.16 6.50 -16.20
CA GLU A 275 -6.24 7.52 -16.28
C GLU A 275 -5.71 8.88 -15.88
N LEU A 276 -4.95 8.98 -14.78
CA LEU A 276 -4.38 10.26 -14.35
C LEU A 276 -3.40 10.82 -15.38
N LEU A 277 -2.47 10.00 -15.90
CA LEU A 277 -1.53 10.46 -16.92
C LEU A 277 -2.21 10.83 -18.24
N HIS A 278 -3.31 10.13 -18.59
CA HIS A 278 -4.09 10.46 -19.77
C HIS A 278 -4.79 11.81 -19.61
N GLU A 279 -5.45 12.04 -18.49
CA GLU A 279 -6.18 13.27 -18.22
C GLU A 279 -5.25 14.49 -18.15
N ILE A 280 -4.11 14.37 -17.46
CA ILE A 280 -3.08 15.42 -17.47
C ILE A 280 -2.65 15.73 -18.91
N GLY A 281 -2.37 14.70 -19.70
CA GLY A 281 -1.93 14.88 -21.08
C GLY A 281 -2.99 15.53 -21.95
N ARG A 282 -4.27 15.16 -21.79
CA ARG A 282 -5.39 15.73 -22.55
C ARG A 282 -5.54 17.22 -22.24
N ARG A 283 -5.60 17.59 -20.94
CA ARG A 283 -5.74 18.99 -20.52
C ARG A 283 -4.54 19.84 -20.93
N ALA A 284 -3.34 19.30 -20.82
CA ALA A 284 -2.13 19.98 -21.25
C ALA A 284 -2.06 20.23 -22.77
N HIS A 285 -2.77 19.43 -23.59
CA HIS A 285 -2.87 19.69 -25.03
C HIS A 285 -3.96 20.70 -25.39
N GLU A 286 -4.92 20.90 -24.51
CA GLU A 286 -6.05 21.85 -24.70
C GLU A 286 -5.75 23.26 -24.16
N ASP A 287 -4.68 23.41 -23.37
CA ASP A 287 -4.27 24.66 -22.74
C ASP A 287 -3.04 25.27 -23.45
N ASP A 288 -3.07 26.59 -23.68
CA ASP A 288 -2.01 27.32 -24.38
C ASP A 288 -0.89 27.86 -23.47
N GLY A 289 -0.91 27.51 -22.18
CA GLY A 289 0.06 27.95 -21.19
C GLY A 289 1.42 27.29 -21.36
N GLU A 290 2.49 27.98 -21.00
CA GLU A 290 3.88 27.52 -21.11
C GLU A 290 4.11 26.19 -20.33
N ILE A 291 3.48 26.04 -19.16
CA ILE A 291 3.57 24.84 -18.35
C ILE A 291 2.85 23.70 -19.02
N ALA A 292 1.66 23.91 -19.57
CA ALA A 292 0.90 22.91 -20.32
C ALA A 292 1.71 22.40 -21.52
N GLU A 293 2.31 23.30 -22.29
CA GLU A 293 3.20 22.95 -23.40
C GLU A 293 4.37 22.07 -22.94
N ARG A 294 5.03 22.43 -21.81
CA ARG A 294 6.14 21.63 -21.25
C ARG A 294 5.70 20.24 -20.80
N ILE A 295 4.53 20.13 -20.18
CA ILE A 295 3.95 18.84 -19.77
C ILE A 295 3.69 18.01 -21.03
N ALA A 296 2.95 18.55 -22.00
CA ALA A 296 2.52 17.83 -23.19
C ALA A 296 3.67 17.40 -24.09
N THR A 297 4.67 18.27 -24.33
CA THR A 297 5.73 18.03 -25.32
C THR A 297 7.03 17.47 -24.75
N ARG A 298 7.29 17.68 -23.45
CA ARG A 298 8.57 17.33 -22.85
C ARG A 298 8.47 16.31 -21.72
N TRP A 299 7.72 16.62 -20.63
CA TRP A 299 7.81 15.84 -19.40
C TRP A 299 7.03 14.53 -19.48
N LEU A 300 5.78 14.57 -19.93
CA LEU A 300 4.96 13.37 -20.07
C LEU A 300 5.53 12.41 -21.13
N PRO A 301 5.95 12.87 -22.33
CA PRO A 301 6.68 12.01 -23.26
C PRO A 301 8.02 11.48 -22.70
N ALA A 302 8.74 12.27 -21.89
CA ALA A 302 9.99 11.80 -21.29
C ALA A 302 9.74 10.66 -20.29
N LEU A 303 8.70 10.75 -19.47
CA LEU A 303 8.28 9.68 -18.56
C LEU A 303 7.86 8.42 -19.35
N ARG A 304 6.96 8.55 -20.32
CA ARG A 304 6.43 7.44 -21.13
C ARG A 304 7.50 6.75 -21.97
N HIS A 305 8.50 7.49 -22.48
CA HIS A 305 9.61 6.94 -23.27
C HIS A 305 10.86 6.65 -22.42
N ARG A 306 10.75 6.66 -21.11
CA ARG A 306 11.87 6.39 -20.19
C ARG A 306 13.09 7.29 -20.42
N ARG A 307 12.90 8.54 -20.86
CA ARG A 307 13.96 9.54 -20.99
C ARG A 307 14.15 10.28 -19.66
N LEU A 308 14.52 9.52 -18.64
CA LEU A 308 14.58 9.98 -17.25
C LEU A 308 15.79 10.89 -17.01
N PRO A 309 15.68 11.85 -16.06
CA PRO A 309 16.81 12.62 -15.57
C PRO A 309 17.93 11.70 -15.08
N LYS A 310 19.17 12.08 -15.34
CA LYS A 310 20.35 11.36 -14.84
C LYS A 310 20.91 12.07 -13.62
N ARG A 311 21.48 11.29 -12.70
CA ARG A 311 22.19 11.83 -11.55
C ARG A 311 23.35 12.72 -12.05
N ALA A 312 23.31 14.00 -11.71
CA ALA A 312 24.36 14.98 -12.04
C ALA A 312 25.39 15.09 -10.91
N LEU A 313 24.97 14.91 -9.65
CA LEU A 313 25.81 15.07 -8.47
C LEU A 313 25.34 14.08 -7.39
N GLU A 314 26.28 13.57 -6.62
CA GLU A 314 26.02 12.80 -5.40
C GLU A 314 26.93 13.34 -4.31
N LEU A 315 26.34 13.76 -3.19
CA LEU A 315 27.07 14.25 -2.01
C LEU A 315 26.74 13.31 -0.84
N THR A 316 27.76 12.94 -0.11
CA THR A 316 27.62 12.17 1.13
C THR A 316 27.34 13.12 2.31
N ALA A 317 26.84 12.57 3.43
CA ALA A 317 26.70 13.36 4.66
C ALA A 317 28.02 14.01 5.11
N ALA A 318 29.17 13.39 4.81
CA ALA A 318 30.48 13.93 5.09
C ALA A 318 30.79 15.16 4.22
N ASP A 319 30.35 15.17 2.96
CA ASP A 319 30.53 16.32 2.05
C ASP A 319 29.67 17.51 2.47
N LEU A 320 28.61 17.26 3.24
CA LEU A 320 27.70 18.28 3.75
C LEU A 320 28.03 18.71 5.19
N ALA A 321 29.05 18.12 5.82
CA ALA A 321 29.44 18.42 7.18
C ALA A 321 29.79 19.94 7.31
N GLY A 322 29.05 20.64 8.17
CA GLY A 322 29.18 22.10 8.40
C GLY A 322 28.32 23.00 7.50
N ARG A 323 27.47 22.40 6.64
CA ARG A 323 26.43 23.12 5.87
C ARG A 323 25.05 22.82 6.44
N GLN A 324 24.16 23.82 6.50
CA GLN A 324 22.77 23.57 6.86
C GLN A 324 22.10 22.81 5.71
N VAL A 325 21.67 21.57 6.00
CA VAL A 325 21.05 20.66 5.00
C VAL A 325 19.65 21.15 4.63
N GLU A 326 19.03 21.95 5.47
CA GLU A 326 17.69 22.51 5.28
C GLU A 326 17.54 23.33 3.99
N ASP A 327 18.63 23.99 3.53
CA ASP A 327 18.61 24.79 2.29
C ASP A 327 18.62 23.94 1.01
N TRP A 328 18.75 22.60 1.10
CA TRP A 328 18.88 21.69 -0.05
C TRP A 328 17.67 20.75 -0.21
N ALA A 329 16.77 20.74 0.76
CA ALA A 329 15.56 19.94 0.73
C ALA A 329 14.40 20.61 -0.01
N VAL A 330 14.55 21.91 -0.30
CA VAL A 330 13.58 22.74 -1.02
C VAL A 330 14.09 22.94 -2.44
N GLY A 331 13.75 22.02 -3.36
CA GLY A 331 14.12 22.14 -4.77
C GLY A 331 13.62 20.95 -5.60
#